data_617efe9340fe0ac1e28a66c43e84cc01
#
_entry.id   617efe9340fe0ac1e28a66c43e84cc01
#
_cell.length_a   1.000
_cell.length_b   1.000
_cell.length_c   1.000
_cell.angle_alpha   90.00
_cell.angle_beta   90.00
_cell.angle_gamma   90.00
#
_symmetry.space_group_name_H-M   'P 1'
#
loop_
_entity.id
_entity.type
_entity.pdbx_description
1 polymer ?
#
loop_
_entity_poly.entity_id
_entity_poly.type
_entity_poly.pdbx_seq_one_letter_code
_entity_poly.pdbx_strand_id
1 'polypeptide(L)'
;MSVPKKNYAKTKLACYYSYLSMASVFSLPPILFVTFRDMYGISYTMLGALVLINFFTQLGIDLIFSFFTKYFNVHKTVKIMPLLTFTGLLIYALIPSLFPQYAYVGLVIGTVIFSVAAGLCEVLLSPTIAALPSDTPEKDMSMLHSLYA
;
A
#
# COMPACT_ATOMS: atom_id res chain seq x y z
N MET A 1 36.75 20.29 10.93
CA MET A 1 35.51 20.78 10.33
C MET A 1 34.45 19.70 10.50
N SER A 2 33.49 19.86 11.43
CA SER A 2 32.41 18.93 11.60
C SER A 2 31.39 19.11 10.45
N VAL A 3 31.24 18.09 9.62
CA VAL A 3 30.19 18.05 8.60
C VAL A 3 28.85 18.16 9.34
N PRO A 4 27.94 19.09 8.97
CA PRO A 4 26.66 19.22 9.63
C PRO A 4 25.89 17.90 9.50
N LYS A 5 25.54 17.28 10.62
CA LYS A 5 24.76 16.03 10.68
C LYS A 5 23.40 16.30 10.02
N LYS A 6 23.19 15.81 8.80
CA LYS A 6 21.93 15.97 8.07
C LYS A 6 20.79 15.38 8.91
N ASN A 7 19.79 16.17 9.23
CA ASN A 7 18.66 15.71 10.03
C ASN A 7 17.62 14.96 9.17
N TYR A 8 17.56 13.65 9.31
CA TYR A 8 16.64 12.78 8.56
C TYR A 8 15.29 12.54 9.27
N ALA A 9 15.01 13.23 10.40
CA ALA A 9 13.78 13.02 11.17
C ALA A 9 12.51 13.20 10.34
N LYS A 10 12.48 14.19 9.43
CA LYS A 10 11.34 14.41 8.53
C LYS A 10 11.15 13.26 7.56
N THR A 11 12.23 12.67 7.04
CA THR A 11 12.17 11.52 6.13
C THR A 11 11.67 10.28 6.86
N LYS A 12 12.16 10.01 8.07
CA LYS A 12 11.67 8.92 8.92
C LYS A 12 10.16 9.07 9.20
N LEU A 13 9.77 10.27 9.61
CA LEU A 13 8.36 10.56 9.92
C LEU A 13 7.47 10.36 8.68
N ALA A 14 7.91 10.82 7.50
CA ALA A 14 7.19 10.60 6.25
C ALA A 14 7.04 9.10 5.93
N CYS A 15 8.08 8.29 6.12
CA CYS A 15 8.00 6.84 5.94
C CYS A 15 6.99 6.20 6.90
N TYR A 16 7.02 6.57 8.18
CA TYR A 16 6.06 6.06 9.17
C TYR A 16 4.62 6.43 8.84
N TYR A 17 4.35 7.68 8.45
CA TYR A 17 3.00 8.10 8.04
C TYR A 17 2.53 7.37 6.78
N SER A 18 3.41 7.17 5.81
CA SER A 18 3.07 6.43 4.58
C SER A 18 2.74 4.97 4.92
N TYR A 19 3.49 4.35 5.82
CA TYR A 19 3.27 2.97 6.24
C TYR A 19 1.96 2.81 7.01
N LEU A 20 1.68 3.74 7.94
CA LEU A 20 0.42 3.78 8.69
C LEU A 20 -0.79 3.98 7.75
N SER A 21 -0.67 4.89 6.77
CA SER A 21 -1.72 5.12 5.77
C SER A 21 -1.97 3.87 4.94
N MET A 22 -0.92 3.16 4.55
CA MET A 22 -1.01 1.89 3.83
C MET A 22 -1.74 0.83 4.67
N ALA A 23 -1.35 0.65 5.94
CA ALA A 23 -2.01 -0.29 6.86
C ALA A 23 -3.51 0.00 7.00
N SER A 24 -3.88 1.28 7.10
CA SER A 24 -5.28 1.70 7.16
C SER A 24 -6.05 1.33 5.89
N VAL A 25 -5.46 1.52 4.71
CA VAL A 25 -6.07 1.13 3.42
C VAL A 25 -6.27 -0.39 3.34
N PHE A 26 -5.33 -1.18 3.85
CA PHE A 26 -5.44 -2.64 3.88
C PHE A 26 -6.56 -3.16 4.78
N SER A 27 -6.81 -2.47 5.88
CA SER A 27 -7.85 -2.87 6.83
C SER A 27 -9.28 -2.57 6.33
N LEU A 28 -9.43 -1.65 5.35
CA LEU A 28 -10.75 -1.24 4.85
C LEU A 28 -11.54 -2.37 4.16
N PRO A 29 -11.01 -3.13 3.19
CA PRO A 29 -11.78 -4.16 2.48
C PRO A 29 -12.41 -5.20 3.39
N PRO A 30 -11.70 -5.86 4.33
CA PRO A 30 -12.29 -6.85 5.22
C PRO A 30 -13.43 -6.31 6.08
N ILE A 31 -13.30 -5.07 6.55
CA ILE A 31 -14.35 -4.41 7.37
C ILE A 31 -15.63 -4.22 6.55
N LEU A 32 -15.51 -3.95 5.26
CA LEU A 32 -16.64 -3.69 4.36
C LEU A 32 -17.25 -4.95 3.75
N PHE A 33 -16.70 -6.15 3.98
CA PHE A 33 -17.15 -7.39 3.33
C PHE A 33 -18.61 -7.72 3.62
N VAL A 34 -19.05 -7.57 4.86
CA VAL A 34 -20.46 -7.80 5.22
C VAL A 34 -21.36 -6.80 4.48
N THR A 35 -20.97 -5.53 4.45
CA THR A 35 -21.71 -4.48 3.74
C THR A 35 -21.80 -4.77 2.24
N PHE A 36 -20.74 -5.18 1.59
CA PHE A 36 -20.73 -5.50 0.16
C PHE A 36 -21.57 -6.73 -0.17
N ARG A 37 -21.55 -7.73 0.72
CA ARG A 37 -22.44 -8.87 0.60
C ARG A 37 -23.91 -8.46 0.66
N ASP A 38 -24.28 -7.67 1.65
CA ASP A 38 -25.67 -7.31 1.91
C ASP A 38 -26.21 -6.34 0.86
N MET A 39 -25.38 -5.39 0.39
CA MET A 39 -25.79 -4.38 -0.60
C MET A 39 -25.77 -4.90 -2.03
N TYR A 40 -24.79 -5.72 -2.39
CA TYR A 40 -24.54 -6.12 -3.80
C TYR A 40 -24.70 -7.62 -4.04
N GLY A 41 -25.06 -8.42 -3.02
CA GLY A 41 -25.21 -9.87 -3.16
C GLY A 41 -23.90 -10.62 -3.46
N ILE A 42 -22.74 -10.04 -3.14
CA ILE A 42 -21.42 -10.62 -3.41
C ILE A 42 -21.19 -11.78 -2.43
N SER A 43 -20.83 -12.96 -2.95
CA SER A 43 -20.57 -14.13 -2.12
C SER A 43 -19.28 -13.99 -1.29
N TYR A 44 -19.18 -14.68 -0.16
CA TYR A 44 -17.96 -14.73 0.65
C TYR A 44 -16.75 -15.27 -0.12
N THR A 45 -16.98 -16.21 -1.03
CA THR A 45 -15.92 -16.72 -1.91
C THR A 45 -15.34 -15.61 -2.79
N MET A 46 -16.20 -14.77 -3.38
CA MET A 46 -15.79 -13.63 -4.20
C MET A 46 -15.06 -12.57 -3.35
N LEU A 47 -15.55 -12.31 -2.13
CA LEU A 47 -14.87 -11.39 -1.21
C LEU A 47 -13.50 -11.93 -0.76
N GLY A 48 -13.41 -13.24 -0.49
CA GLY A 48 -12.13 -13.91 -0.23
C GLY A 48 -11.16 -13.84 -1.41
N ALA A 49 -11.67 -13.92 -2.64
CA ALA A 49 -10.85 -13.75 -3.84
C ALA A 49 -10.24 -12.34 -3.94
N LEU A 50 -10.91 -11.28 -3.45
CA LEU A 50 -10.32 -9.94 -3.39
C LEU A 50 -9.08 -9.91 -2.48
N VAL A 51 -9.10 -10.64 -1.37
CA VAL A 51 -7.92 -10.76 -0.48
C VAL A 51 -6.77 -11.45 -1.21
N LEU A 52 -7.04 -12.53 -1.93
CA LEU A 52 -6.02 -13.22 -2.73
C LEU A 52 -5.45 -12.33 -3.83
N ILE A 53 -6.32 -11.60 -4.56
CA ILE A 53 -5.91 -10.64 -5.60
C ILE A 53 -4.98 -9.57 -4.99
N ASN A 54 -5.33 -9.05 -3.82
CA ASN A 54 -4.50 -8.09 -3.11
C ASN A 54 -3.10 -8.65 -2.83
N PHE A 55 -3.00 -9.83 -2.19
CA PHE A 55 -1.70 -10.44 -1.87
C PHE A 55 -0.90 -10.83 -3.11
N PHE A 56 -1.53 -11.40 -4.13
CA PHE A 56 -0.82 -11.74 -5.37
C PHE A 56 -0.32 -10.49 -6.12
N THR A 57 -1.08 -9.41 -6.10
CA THR A 57 -0.66 -8.14 -6.70
C THR A 57 0.58 -7.60 -5.98
N GLN A 58 0.59 -7.59 -4.66
CA GLN A 58 1.74 -7.15 -3.87
C GLN A 58 2.96 -8.03 -4.12
N LEU A 59 2.80 -9.35 -4.00
CA LEU A 59 3.87 -10.30 -4.29
C LEU A 59 4.45 -10.10 -5.70
N GLY A 60 3.59 -9.85 -6.69
CA GLY A 60 4.03 -9.54 -8.05
C GLY A 60 4.89 -8.26 -8.11
N ILE A 61 4.48 -7.20 -7.42
CA ILE A 61 5.25 -5.96 -7.33
C ILE A 61 6.59 -6.18 -6.62
N ASP A 62 6.60 -6.92 -5.52
CA ASP A 62 7.81 -7.23 -4.75
C ASP A 62 8.83 -7.99 -5.61
N LEU A 63 8.37 -8.98 -6.37
CA LEU A 63 9.22 -9.73 -7.30
C LEU A 63 9.75 -8.84 -8.42
N ILE A 64 8.89 -8.05 -9.07
CA ILE A 64 9.30 -7.13 -10.14
C ILE A 64 10.35 -6.14 -9.63
N PHE A 65 10.12 -5.54 -8.46
CA PHE A 65 11.07 -4.61 -7.88
C PHE A 65 12.38 -5.28 -7.47
N SER A 66 12.33 -6.47 -6.88
CA SER A 66 13.53 -7.22 -6.46
C SER A 66 14.46 -7.51 -7.65
N PHE A 67 13.89 -7.91 -8.80
CA PHE A 67 14.69 -8.26 -9.98
C PHE A 67 15.05 -7.06 -10.86
N PHE A 68 14.21 -6.02 -10.89
CA PHE A 68 14.30 -4.94 -11.87
C PHE A 68 14.52 -3.55 -11.24
N THR A 69 14.88 -3.46 -9.95
CA THR A 69 15.06 -2.19 -9.20
C THR A 69 15.87 -1.14 -9.98
N LYS A 70 16.92 -1.56 -10.71
CA LYS A 70 17.79 -0.67 -11.48
C LYS A 70 17.10 0.10 -12.61
N TYR A 71 15.95 -0.37 -13.08
CA TYR A 71 15.18 0.28 -14.14
C TYR A 71 14.15 1.28 -13.61
N PHE A 72 13.90 1.29 -12.29
CA PHE A 72 12.92 2.16 -11.68
C PHE A 72 13.55 3.41 -11.08
N ASN A 73 12.92 4.55 -11.34
CA ASN A 73 13.30 5.79 -10.68
C ASN A 73 12.55 5.90 -9.35
N VAL A 74 13.20 5.53 -8.25
CA VAL A 74 12.64 5.52 -6.89
C VAL A 74 11.93 6.84 -6.57
N HIS A 75 12.54 7.99 -6.91
CA HIS A 75 11.95 9.30 -6.63
C HIS A 75 10.61 9.54 -7.36
N LYS A 76 10.50 9.10 -8.61
CA LYS A 76 9.23 9.17 -9.36
C LYS A 76 8.22 8.18 -8.81
N THR A 77 8.65 6.97 -8.48
CA THR A 77 7.79 5.91 -7.94
C THR A 77 7.16 6.34 -6.63
N VAL A 78 7.93 6.88 -5.68
CA VAL A 78 7.41 7.38 -4.40
C VAL A 78 6.35 8.47 -4.60
N LYS A 79 6.51 9.34 -5.58
CA LYS A 79 5.52 10.41 -5.86
C LYS A 79 4.22 9.90 -6.45
N ILE A 80 4.24 8.79 -7.19
CA ILE A 80 3.04 8.25 -7.83
C ILE A 80 2.20 7.37 -6.89
N MET A 81 2.81 6.82 -5.81
CA MET A 81 2.13 5.94 -4.87
C MET A 81 0.84 6.54 -4.26
N PRO A 82 0.83 7.77 -3.72
CA PRO A 82 -0.39 8.35 -3.17
C PRO A 82 -1.49 8.52 -4.22
N LEU A 83 -1.11 8.82 -5.46
CA LEU A 83 -2.05 8.96 -6.56
C LEU A 83 -2.67 7.61 -6.94
N LEU A 84 -1.87 6.55 -6.99
CA LEU A 84 -2.37 5.18 -7.22
C LEU A 84 -3.32 4.74 -6.10
N THR A 85 -2.94 4.97 -4.83
CA THR A 85 -3.80 4.65 -3.68
C THR A 85 -5.13 5.40 -3.77
N PHE A 86 -5.09 6.71 -4.02
CA PHE A 86 -6.30 7.53 -4.16
C PHE A 86 -7.18 7.05 -5.31
N THR A 87 -6.61 6.81 -6.49
CA THR A 87 -7.35 6.35 -7.68
C THR A 87 -7.95 4.97 -7.43
N GLY A 88 -7.20 4.04 -6.83
CA GLY A 88 -7.69 2.70 -6.48
C GLY A 88 -8.87 2.74 -5.51
N LEU A 89 -8.76 3.53 -4.44
CA LEU A 89 -9.85 3.71 -3.48
C LEU A 89 -11.07 4.41 -4.08
N LEU A 90 -10.84 5.38 -4.95
CA LEU A 90 -11.92 6.09 -5.65
C LEU A 90 -12.72 5.12 -6.54
N ILE A 91 -12.05 4.28 -7.33
CA ILE A 91 -12.67 3.25 -8.16
C ILE A 91 -13.40 2.23 -7.29
N TYR A 92 -12.76 1.78 -6.20
CA TYR A 92 -13.30 0.83 -5.24
C TYR A 92 -14.62 1.31 -4.59
N ALA A 93 -14.74 2.62 -4.37
CA ALA A 93 -15.94 3.22 -3.79
C ALA A 93 -17.00 3.60 -4.84
N LEU A 94 -16.58 4.25 -5.95
CA LEU A 94 -17.51 4.84 -6.90
C LEU A 94 -18.17 3.83 -7.83
N ILE A 95 -17.43 2.83 -8.33
CA ILE A 95 -18.01 1.88 -9.28
C ILE A 95 -19.15 1.08 -8.65
N PRO A 96 -19.01 0.48 -7.45
CA PRO A 96 -20.14 -0.19 -6.81
C PRO A 96 -21.32 0.72 -6.55
N SER A 97 -21.07 1.97 -6.16
CA SER A 97 -22.13 2.93 -5.82
C SER A 97 -22.89 3.44 -7.03
N LEU A 98 -22.20 3.71 -8.14
CA LEU A 98 -22.80 4.25 -9.36
C LEU A 98 -23.36 3.16 -10.29
N PHE A 99 -22.73 1.99 -10.29
CA PHE A 99 -23.05 0.86 -11.16
C PHE A 99 -23.13 -0.44 -10.36
N PRO A 100 -24.19 -0.67 -9.57
CA PRO A 100 -24.30 -1.85 -8.70
C PRO A 100 -24.16 -3.19 -9.44
N GLN A 101 -24.59 -3.25 -10.71
CA GLN A 101 -24.44 -4.45 -11.56
C GLN A 101 -22.98 -4.81 -11.86
N TYR A 102 -22.05 -3.86 -11.75
CA TYR A 102 -20.61 -4.03 -11.93
C TYR A 102 -19.84 -3.90 -10.62
N ALA A 103 -20.52 -3.98 -9.47
CA ALA A 103 -19.91 -3.75 -8.15
C ALA A 103 -18.64 -4.58 -7.96
N TYR A 104 -18.71 -5.89 -8.21
CA TYR A 104 -17.56 -6.77 -8.02
C TYR A 104 -16.36 -6.41 -8.93
N VAL A 105 -16.64 -6.05 -10.18
CA VAL A 105 -15.59 -5.62 -11.13
C VAL A 105 -14.89 -4.35 -10.62
N GLY A 106 -15.65 -3.40 -10.11
CA GLY A 106 -15.12 -2.17 -9.50
C GLY A 106 -14.23 -2.47 -8.28
N LEU A 107 -14.67 -3.39 -7.42
CA LEU A 107 -13.90 -3.84 -6.27
C LEU A 107 -12.60 -4.52 -6.69
N VAL A 108 -12.61 -5.38 -7.72
CA VAL A 108 -11.39 -6.03 -8.24
C VAL A 108 -10.41 -5.01 -8.80
N ILE A 109 -10.86 -4.11 -9.68
CA ILE A 109 -10.00 -3.10 -10.31
C ILE A 109 -9.42 -2.16 -9.24
N GLY A 110 -10.24 -1.67 -8.34
CA GLY A 110 -9.80 -0.82 -7.23
C GLY A 110 -8.76 -1.53 -6.35
N THR A 111 -9.01 -2.80 -6.01
CA THR A 111 -8.08 -3.63 -5.23
C THR A 111 -6.73 -3.75 -5.93
N VAL A 112 -6.69 -4.10 -7.21
CA VAL A 112 -5.42 -4.20 -7.95
C VAL A 112 -4.64 -2.89 -7.91
N ILE A 113 -5.30 -1.75 -8.16
CA ILE A 113 -4.64 -0.45 -8.24
C ILE A 113 -4.05 -0.03 -6.88
N PHE A 114 -4.81 -0.10 -5.79
CA PHE A 114 -4.26 0.28 -4.48
C PHE A 114 -3.26 -0.77 -3.95
N SER A 115 -3.37 -2.05 -4.33
CA SER A 115 -2.41 -3.10 -3.98
C SER A 115 -1.05 -2.89 -4.67
N VAL A 116 -1.04 -2.38 -5.91
CA VAL A 116 0.21 -1.95 -6.58
C VAL A 116 0.89 -0.86 -5.75
N ALA A 117 0.13 0.16 -5.30
CA ALA A 117 0.69 1.22 -4.47
C ALA A 117 1.25 0.69 -3.15
N ALA A 118 0.57 -0.27 -2.56
CA ALA A 118 0.96 -0.90 -1.30
C ALA A 118 2.26 -1.73 -1.44
N GLY A 119 2.36 -2.58 -2.44
CA GLY A 119 3.60 -3.32 -2.73
C GLY A 119 4.78 -2.36 -2.99
N LEU A 120 4.57 -1.30 -3.78
CA LEU A 120 5.58 -0.26 -3.98
C LEU A 120 6.00 0.42 -2.67
N CYS A 121 5.05 0.67 -1.77
CA CYS A 121 5.31 1.26 -0.46
C CYS A 121 6.21 0.34 0.37
N GLU A 122 5.91 -0.94 0.41
CA GLU A 122 6.65 -1.94 1.18
C GLU A 122 8.09 -2.09 0.68
N VAL A 123 8.31 -2.29 -0.62
CA VAL A 123 9.64 -2.46 -1.20
C VAL A 123 10.50 -1.21 -1.18
N LEU A 124 9.93 -0.02 -1.02
CA LEU A 124 10.68 1.24 -1.01
C LEU A 124 10.91 1.80 0.38
N LEU A 125 9.95 1.70 1.29
CA LEU A 125 10.07 2.34 2.60
C LEU A 125 10.97 1.57 3.56
N SER A 126 10.89 0.24 3.57
CA SER A 126 11.74 -0.59 4.44
C SER A 126 13.23 -0.41 4.15
N PRO A 127 13.72 -0.52 2.88
CA PRO A 127 15.11 -0.21 2.56
C PRO A 127 15.48 1.26 2.81
N THR A 128 14.52 2.18 2.63
CA THR A 128 14.78 3.60 2.90
C THR A 128 15.08 3.83 4.37
N ILE A 129 14.26 3.28 5.28
CA ILE A 129 14.49 3.38 6.74
C ILE A 129 15.82 2.70 7.11
N ALA A 130 16.10 1.52 6.57
CA ALA A 130 17.34 0.80 6.84
C ALA A 130 18.61 1.57 6.40
N ALA A 131 18.51 2.34 5.31
CA ALA A 131 19.62 3.13 4.77
C ALA A 131 19.81 4.49 5.47
N LEU A 132 18.87 4.96 6.26
CA LEU A 132 18.99 6.24 6.98
C LEU A 132 19.98 6.13 8.14
N PRO A 133 20.91 7.09 8.30
CA PRO A 133 21.77 7.15 9.48
C PRO A 133 20.94 7.25 10.76
N SER A 134 21.10 6.29 11.66
CA SER A 134 20.39 6.22 12.92
C SER A 134 21.30 5.69 14.03
N ASP A 135 21.11 6.17 15.24
CA ASP A 135 21.77 5.63 16.43
C ASP A 135 21.09 4.31 16.91
N THR A 136 19.86 4.03 16.40
CA THR A 136 19.07 2.84 16.75
C THR A 136 18.33 2.28 15.52
N PRO A 137 19.02 1.74 14.49
CA PRO A 137 18.40 1.31 13.25
C PRO A 137 17.38 0.17 13.43
N GLU A 138 17.66 -0.76 14.37
CA GLU A 138 16.77 -1.88 14.69
C GLU A 138 15.43 -1.39 15.27
N LYS A 139 15.48 -0.37 16.15
CA LYS A 139 14.29 0.27 16.69
C LYS A 139 13.47 0.96 15.62
N ASP A 140 14.13 1.66 14.67
CA ASP A 140 13.44 2.33 13.57
C ASP A 140 12.70 1.33 12.67
N MET A 141 13.33 0.18 12.39
CA MET A 141 12.69 -0.89 11.61
C MET A 141 11.54 -1.54 12.37
N SER A 142 11.74 -1.86 13.65
CA SER A 142 10.66 -2.40 14.50
C SER A 142 9.48 -1.44 14.59
N MET A 143 9.75 -0.14 14.72
CA MET A 143 8.71 0.90 14.74
C MET A 143 7.95 0.93 13.42
N LEU A 144 8.64 0.85 12.26
CA LEU A 144 8.00 0.83 10.95
C LEU A 144 7.02 -0.35 10.84
N HIS A 145 7.49 -1.56 11.16
CA HIS A 145 6.66 -2.77 11.04
C HIS A 145 5.53 -2.84 12.07
N SER A 146 5.71 -2.29 13.27
CA SER A 146 4.65 -2.23 14.29
C SER A 146 3.46 -1.33 13.89
N LEU A 147 3.67 -0.39 12.96
CA LEU A 147 2.59 0.44 12.43
C LEU A 147 1.70 -0.31 11.43
N TYR A 148 2.13 -1.47 10.98
CA TYR A 148 1.36 -2.32 10.05
C TYR A 148 0.57 -3.43 10.77
N ALA A 149 1.03 -3.86 11.93
CA ALA A 149 0.41 -4.90 12.74
C ALA A 149 -0.80 -4.37 13.52
#